data_c6a2255084b9a0a13228eebe3126e194
#
_entry.id   c6a2255084b9a0a13228eebe3126e194
#
_cell.length_a   1.000
_cell.length_b   1.000
_cell.length_c   1.000
_cell.angle_alpha   90.00
_cell.angle_beta   90.00
_cell.angle_gamma   90.00
#
_symmetry.space_group_name_H-M   'P 1'
#
loop_
_entity.id
_entity.type
_entity.pdbx_description
1 polymer ?
#
loop_
_entity_poly.entity_id
_entity_poly.type
_entity_poly.pdbx_seq_one_letter_code
_entity_poly.pdbx_strand_id
1 'polypeptide(L)'
;MKRFLPLAIFVLIIFACSSPKKMTSDNYGSPKLKQQLIDDNTFMISEYSKDATYGYTEENPVMVGGVNEGPKNERRFLNALCGPNGEKIEYYRIGSCCPFKTKNSEWGGLLDKYSVTYPGLGKSLVIYINMYDSDTLKVPVGLKLRY
;
A
#
# COMPACT_ATOMS: atom_id res chain seq x y z
N MET A 1 -38.95 -1.30 54.36
CA MET A 1 -38.77 -0.68 53.03
C MET A 1 -37.30 -0.78 52.65
N LYS A 2 -36.94 -1.76 51.75
CA LYS A 2 -35.54 -1.96 51.29
C LYS A 2 -35.37 -1.19 49.98
N ARG A 3 -34.49 -0.18 49.96
CA ARG A 3 -34.14 0.59 48.77
C ARG A 3 -33.06 -0.17 47.99
N PHE A 4 -33.41 -0.65 46.79
CA PHE A 4 -32.45 -1.18 45.82
C PHE A 4 -31.79 0.00 45.06
N LEU A 5 -30.48 0.11 45.20
CA LEU A 5 -29.65 1.04 44.43
C LEU A 5 -29.22 0.36 43.12
N PRO A 6 -29.50 0.91 41.93
CA PRO A 6 -29.03 0.31 40.70
C PRO A 6 -27.53 0.59 40.51
N LEU A 7 -26.75 -0.49 40.40
CA LEU A 7 -25.33 -0.45 40.05
C LEU A 7 -25.19 -0.13 38.55
N ALA A 8 -24.83 1.10 38.23
CA ALA A 8 -24.52 1.49 36.86
C ALA A 8 -23.15 0.90 36.44
N ILE A 9 -23.16 -0.11 35.57
CA ILE A 9 -21.95 -0.67 34.96
C ILE A 9 -21.47 0.30 33.88
N PHE A 10 -20.38 1.00 34.16
CA PHE A 10 -19.70 1.88 33.21
C PHE A 10 -18.79 1.01 32.29
N VAL A 11 -19.28 0.70 31.11
CA VAL A 11 -18.46 -0.03 30.11
C VAL A 11 -17.46 0.95 29.51
N LEU A 12 -16.19 0.83 29.92
CA LEU A 12 -15.07 1.58 29.35
C LEU A 12 -14.72 0.97 28.00
N ILE A 13 -15.17 1.61 26.92
CA ILE A 13 -14.75 1.25 25.55
C ILE A 13 -13.35 1.80 25.34
N ILE A 14 -12.35 0.93 25.41
CA ILE A 14 -10.96 1.28 25.10
C ILE A 14 -10.84 1.29 23.57
N PHE A 15 -10.90 2.48 22.97
CA PHE A 15 -10.46 2.68 21.60
C PHE A 15 -8.93 2.47 21.54
N ALA A 16 -8.51 1.31 21.07
CA ALA A 16 -7.12 1.09 20.71
C ALA A 16 -6.81 1.95 19.48
N CYS A 17 -6.32 3.17 19.70
CA CYS A 17 -5.68 3.97 18.66
C CYS A 17 -4.40 3.22 18.24
N SER A 18 -4.44 2.52 17.11
CA SER A 18 -3.23 2.07 16.43
C SER A 18 -2.56 3.31 15.83
N SER A 19 -1.52 3.79 16.50
CA SER A 19 -0.70 4.89 15.98
C SER A 19 -0.12 4.47 14.61
N PRO A 20 -0.18 5.31 13.56
CA PRO A 20 0.44 5.02 12.28
C PRO A 20 1.95 4.83 12.49
N LYS A 21 2.47 3.71 11.99
CA LYS A 21 3.91 3.41 12.02
C LYS A 21 4.60 4.46 11.15
N LYS A 22 5.28 5.43 11.77
CA LYS A 22 6.12 6.39 11.04
C LYS A 22 7.23 5.59 10.35
N MET A 23 7.38 5.75 9.03
CA MET A 23 8.51 5.17 8.30
C MET A 23 9.82 5.71 8.88
N THR A 24 10.49 4.88 9.69
CA THR A 24 11.86 5.13 10.13
C THR A 24 12.81 4.44 9.16
N SER A 25 13.99 4.98 8.98
CA SER A 25 15.04 4.49 8.06
C SER A 25 15.44 3.02 8.24
N ASP A 26 14.96 2.37 9.30
CA ASP A 26 15.30 1.00 9.65
C ASP A 26 14.31 -0.05 9.13
N ASN A 27 13.16 0.39 8.57
CA ASN A 27 12.08 -0.47 8.08
C ASN A 27 12.00 -0.58 6.54
N TYR A 28 13.03 -0.12 5.83
CA TYR A 28 13.04 -0.25 4.38
C TYR A 28 13.28 -1.70 3.96
N GLY A 29 12.49 -2.14 2.99
CA GLY A 29 12.59 -3.45 2.40
C GLY A 29 13.99 -3.78 1.88
N SER A 30 14.24 -5.05 1.63
CA SER A 30 15.55 -5.49 1.14
C SER A 30 15.82 -4.97 -0.27
N PRO A 31 16.95 -4.24 -0.51
CA PRO A 31 17.29 -3.82 -1.88
C PRO A 31 17.59 -5.00 -2.81
N LYS A 32 17.69 -6.20 -2.25
CA LYS A 32 18.03 -7.44 -2.97
C LYS A 32 16.82 -8.33 -3.26
N LEU A 33 15.61 -7.97 -2.79
CA LEU A 33 14.43 -8.76 -3.06
C LEU A 33 14.06 -8.62 -4.54
N LYS A 34 14.27 -9.68 -5.30
CA LYS A 34 13.91 -9.75 -6.72
C LYS A 34 12.44 -10.15 -6.83
N GLN A 35 11.63 -9.27 -7.40
CA GLN A 35 10.22 -9.56 -7.69
C GLN A 35 10.10 -10.59 -8.83
N GLN A 36 9.16 -11.52 -8.69
CA GLN A 36 8.85 -12.47 -9.76
C GLN A 36 7.91 -11.82 -10.78
N LEU A 37 8.03 -12.26 -12.03
CA LEU A 37 7.22 -11.78 -13.14
C LEU A 37 6.33 -12.91 -13.67
N ILE A 38 5.11 -12.56 -14.09
CA ILE A 38 4.26 -13.39 -14.94
C ILE A 38 4.65 -13.18 -16.40
N ASP A 39 4.84 -11.92 -16.77
CA ASP A 39 5.30 -11.45 -18.08
C ASP A 39 6.12 -10.16 -17.92
N ASP A 40 6.64 -9.61 -19.01
CA ASP A 40 7.49 -8.40 -18.99
C ASP A 40 6.82 -7.17 -18.35
N ASN A 41 5.51 -7.16 -18.26
CA ASN A 41 4.73 -6.02 -17.81
C ASN A 41 3.91 -6.27 -16.53
N THR A 42 4.05 -7.47 -15.92
CA THR A 42 3.19 -7.87 -14.78
C THR A 42 3.99 -8.63 -13.74
N PHE A 43 3.96 -8.15 -12.49
CA PHE A 43 4.49 -8.91 -11.36
C PHE A 43 3.61 -10.09 -10.98
N MET A 44 4.25 -11.17 -10.55
CA MET A 44 3.58 -12.27 -9.85
C MET A 44 3.43 -11.89 -8.37
N ILE A 45 2.20 -11.68 -7.93
CA ILE A 45 1.86 -11.39 -6.54
C ILE A 45 1.01 -12.54 -6.02
N SER A 46 1.30 -13.04 -4.82
CA SER A 46 0.58 -14.17 -4.22
C SER A 46 -0.08 -13.84 -2.88
N GLU A 47 0.25 -12.67 -2.31
CA GLU A 47 -0.23 -12.29 -0.98
C GLU A 47 -1.23 -11.13 -1.06
N TYR A 48 -2.17 -11.13 -0.11
CA TYR A 48 -3.11 -10.04 0.14
C TYR A 48 -2.74 -9.33 1.43
N SER A 49 -2.74 -8.00 1.40
CA SER A 49 -2.55 -7.21 2.62
C SER A 49 -3.78 -7.32 3.52
N LYS A 50 -3.53 -7.48 4.82
CA LYS A 50 -4.54 -7.31 5.87
C LYS A 50 -4.50 -5.91 6.48
N ASP A 51 -3.47 -5.14 6.15
CA ASP A 51 -3.30 -3.77 6.58
C ASP A 51 -4.00 -2.84 5.60
N ALA A 52 -5.02 -2.13 6.08
CA ALA A 52 -5.82 -1.21 5.28
C ALA A 52 -5.04 0.02 4.81
N THR A 53 -3.86 0.29 5.37
CA THR A 53 -3.00 1.42 4.98
C THR A 53 -2.02 1.08 3.87
N TYR A 54 -1.76 -0.23 3.62
CA TYR A 54 -0.78 -0.68 2.63
C TYR A 54 -1.09 -0.18 1.22
N GLY A 55 -0.18 0.60 0.68
CA GLY A 55 -0.31 1.26 -0.62
C GLY A 55 -1.18 2.52 -0.61
N TYR A 56 -1.93 2.80 0.45
CA TYR A 56 -2.88 3.91 0.51
C TYR A 56 -2.40 5.11 1.32
N THR A 57 -1.33 4.96 2.08
CA THR A 57 -0.72 6.04 2.84
C THR A 57 0.77 6.18 2.52
N GLU A 58 1.32 7.38 2.77
CA GLU A 58 2.74 7.66 2.56
C GLU A 58 3.65 6.89 3.53
N GLU A 59 3.13 6.51 4.70
CA GLU A 59 3.86 5.77 5.72
C GLU A 59 3.93 4.25 5.42
N ASN A 60 3.09 3.76 4.51
CA ASN A 60 3.02 2.35 4.15
C ASN A 60 2.87 2.15 2.63
N PRO A 61 3.82 2.67 1.83
CA PRO A 61 3.78 2.56 0.38
C PRO A 61 4.07 1.14 -0.09
N VAL A 62 3.69 0.85 -1.33
CA VAL A 62 4.13 -0.36 -2.02
C VAL A 62 5.60 -0.20 -2.42
N MET A 63 6.48 -1.14 -2.04
CA MET A 63 7.90 -1.10 -2.35
C MET A 63 8.22 -2.05 -3.52
N VAL A 64 8.26 -1.50 -4.74
CA VAL A 64 8.46 -2.30 -5.95
C VAL A 64 9.92 -2.51 -6.32
N GLY A 65 10.83 -1.66 -5.81
CA GLY A 65 12.26 -1.73 -6.03
C GLY A 65 12.72 -1.44 -7.45
N GLY A 66 14.03 -1.56 -7.64
CA GLY A 66 14.65 -1.49 -8.95
C GLY A 66 14.77 -0.09 -9.54
N VAL A 67 15.56 0.77 -8.90
CA VAL A 67 15.78 2.18 -9.32
C VAL A 67 15.95 2.35 -10.82
N ASN A 68 16.68 1.44 -11.50
CA ASN A 68 16.91 1.51 -12.96
C ASN A 68 15.67 1.18 -13.79
N GLU A 69 14.71 0.45 -13.24
CA GLU A 69 13.42 0.09 -13.85
C GLU A 69 12.22 0.59 -13.04
N GLY A 70 12.47 1.50 -12.09
CA GLY A 70 11.49 1.96 -11.12
C GLY A 70 10.11 2.24 -11.70
N PRO A 71 9.98 3.16 -12.67
CA PRO A 71 8.68 3.46 -13.28
C PRO A 71 8.05 2.28 -14.04
N LYS A 72 8.86 1.32 -14.52
CA LYS A 72 8.36 0.09 -15.15
C LYS A 72 7.82 -0.86 -14.08
N ASN A 73 8.53 -0.99 -12.94
CA ASN A 73 8.12 -1.81 -11.81
C ASN A 73 6.83 -1.31 -11.16
N GLU A 74 6.64 0.00 -11.06
CA GLU A 74 5.37 0.58 -10.61
C GLU A 74 4.20 0.13 -11.48
N ARG A 75 4.35 0.22 -12.80
CA ARG A 75 3.33 -0.25 -13.75
C ARG A 75 3.15 -1.76 -13.70
N ARG A 76 4.21 -2.55 -13.53
CA ARG A 76 4.14 -4.02 -13.36
C ARG A 76 3.27 -4.40 -12.15
N PHE A 77 3.41 -3.64 -11.06
CA PHE A 77 2.56 -3.83 -9.88
C PHE A 77 1.10 -3.51 -10.18
N LEU A 78 0.84 -2.33 -10.73
CA LEU A 78 -0.53 -1.91 -11.04
C LEU A 78 -1.21 -2.82 -12.07
N ASN A 79 -0.48 -3.32 -13.06
CA ASN A 79 -0.98 -4.26 -14.06
C ASN A 79 -1.42 -5.62 -13.47
N ALA A 80 -0.91 -5.99 -12.30
CA ALA A 80 -1.31 -7.21 -11.61
C ALA A 80 -2.68 -7.10 -10.93
N LEU A 81 -3.23 -5.89 -10.79
CA LEU A 81 -4.42 -5.61 -9.99
C LEU A 81 -5.69 -5.50 -10.84
N CYS A 82 -6.82 -5.77 -10.18
CA CYS A 82 -8.17 -5.48 -10.68
C CYS A 82 -9.06 -5.00 -9.52
N GLY A 83 -10.25 -4.54 -9.84
CA GLY A 83 -11.29 -4.22 -8.87
C GLY A 83 -11.82 -5.46 -8.13
N PRO A 84 -12.67 -5.25 -7.10
CA PRO A 84 -13.13 -6.34 -6.22
C PRO A 84 -13.95 -7.43 -6.90
N ASN A 85 -14.57 -7.14 -8.06
CA ASN A 85 -15.32 -8.12 -8.86
C ASN A 85 -14.61 -8.49 -10.17
N GLY A 86 -13.31 -8.18 -10.29
CA GLY A 86 -12.52 -8.44 -11.49
C GLY A 86 -12.54 -7.31 -12.50
N GLU A 87 -13.05 -6.14 -12.15
CA GLU A 87 -13.09 -4.98 -13.03
C GLU A 87 -11.67 -4.57 -13.44
N LYS A 88 -11.48 -4.27 -14.71
CA LYS A 88 -10.23 -3.71 -15.20
C LYS A 88 -9.97 -2.36 -14.55
N ILE A 89 -8.81 -2.19 -13.92
CA ILE A 89 -8.39 -0.89 -13.41
C ILE A 89 -7.82 -0.03 -14.54
N GLU A 90 -8.01 1.27 -14.41
CA GLU A 90 -7.29 2.30 -15.14
C GLU A 90 -6.48 3.11 -14.13
N TYR A 91 -5.28 3.51 -14.53
CA TYR A 91 -4.40 4.27 -13.66
C TYR A 91 -3.56 5.28 -14.42
N TYR A 92 -3.20 6.36 -13.74
CA TYR A 92 -2.22 7.33 -14.22
C TYR A 92 -1.42 7.90 -13.05
N ARG A 93 -0.18 8.26 -13.31
CA ARG A 93 0.69 8.89 -12.32
C ARG A 93 0.24 10.33 -12.08
N ILE A 94 -0.08 10.67 -10.84
CA ILE A 94 -0.47 12.03 -10.43
C ILE A 94 0.78 12.90 -10.24
N GLY A 95 1.86 12.33 -9.73
CA GLY A 95 3.11 13.01 -9.44
C GLY A 95 3.90 12.32 -8.35
N SER A 96 4.97 12.95 -7.90
CA SER A 96 5.78 12.50 -6.76
C SER A 96 5.50 13.35 -5.52
N CYS A 97 5.71 12.76 -4.35
CA CYS A 97 5.60 13.45 -3.06
C CYS A 97 6.52 12.83 -2.01
N CYS A 98 6.38 13.35 -0.81
CA CYS A 98 6.70 12.62 0.41
C CYS A 98 8.17 12.16 0.43
N PRO A 99 9.13 13.10 0.58
CA PRO A 99 10.54 12.76 0.60
C PRO A 99 10.86 11.84 1.79
N PHE A 100 11.65 10.80 1.52
CA PHE A 100 12.06 9.84 2.53
C PHE A 100 13.55 9.47 2.38
N LYS A 101 14.13 8.91 3.45
CA LYS A 101 15.50 8.39 3.43
C LYS A 101 15.49 6.93 2.99
N THR A 102 16.41 6.56 2.10
CA THR A 102 16.66 5.19 1.68
C THR A 102 18.16 4.94 1.56
N LYS A 103 18.58 3.70 1.77
CA LYS A 103 19.99 3.27 1.55
C LYS A 103 20.29 3.04 0.06
N ASN A 104 19.26 3.04 -0.77
CA ASN A 104 19.36 2.76 -2.21
C ASN A 104 19.49 4.03 -3.08
N SER A 105 19.56 5.20 -2.43
CA SER A 105 19.80 6.49 -3.09
C SER A 105 20.46 7.45 -2.11
N GLU A 106 21.58 8.06 -2.50
CA GLU A 106 22.30 9.04 -1.70
C GLU A 106 21.48 10.30 -1.39
N TRP A 107 20.56 10.63 -2.29
CA TRP A 107 19.70 11.82 -2.20
C TRP A 107 18.35 11.53 -1.53
N GLY A 108 18.15 10.29 -1.04
CA GLY A 108 16.85 9.82 -0.60
C GLY A 108 15.93 9.50 -1.77
N GLY A 109 14.64 9.42 -1.52
CA GLY A 109 13.62 9.09 -2.52
C GLY A 109 12.40 9.98 -2.39
N LEU A 110 11.58 9.95 -3.44
CA LEU A 110 10.22 10.47 -3.46
C LEU A 110 9.27 9.32 -3.77
N LEU A 111 8.13 9.29 -3.09
CA LEU A 111 7.08 8.36 -3.44
C LEU A 111 6.36 8.84 -4.70
N ASP A 112 6.03 7.91 -5.60
CA ASP A 112 5.15 8.18 -6.71
C ASP A 112 3.70 7.90 -6.31
N LYS A 113 2.79 8.78 -6.74
CA LYS A 113 1.35 8.66 -6.53
C LYS A 113 0.67 8.30 -7.83
N TYR A 114 -0.17 7.27 -7.77
CA TYR A 114 -1.03 6.87 -8.87
C TYR A 114 -2.50 7.02 -8.49
N SER A 115 -3.27 7.65 -9.38
CA SER A 115 -4.73 7.57 -9.33
C SER A 115 -5.15 6.26 -9.97
N VAL A 116 -5.98 5.50 -9.27
CA VAL A 116 -6.52 4.21 -9.73
C VAL A 116 -8.02 4.28 -9.71
N THR A 117 -8.67 3.88 -10.80
CA THR A 117 -10.12 3.80 -10.92
C THR A 117 -10.54 2.51 -11.61
N TYR A 118 -11.80 2.14 -11.45
CA TYR A 118 -12.45 1.03 -12.15
C TYR A 118 -13.97 1.27 -12.21
N PRO A 119 -14.71 0.61 -13.11
CA PRO A 119 -16.15 0.75 -13.21
C PRO A 119 -16.87 0.48 -11.88
N GLY A 120 -17.72 1.38 -11.45
CA GLY A 120 -18.42 1.30 -10.17
C GLY A 120 -17.71 1.92 -8.96
N LEU A 121 -16.47 2.33 -9.10
CA LEU A 121 -15.76 3.06 -8.04
C LEU A 121 -16.20 4.52 -8.03
N GLY A 122 -16.85 4.98 -6.94
CA GLY A 122 -17.36 6.34 -6.85
C GLY A 122 -16.27 7.43 -6.75
N LYS A 123 -15.10 7.11 -6.20
CA LYS A 123 -13.95 8.01 -6.05
C LYS A 123 -12.66 7.25 -6.28
N SER A 124 -11.77 7.80 -7.11
CA SER A 124 -10.47 7.21 -7.38
C SER A 124 -9.68 6.93 -6.11
N LEU A 125 -9.01 5.80 -6.07
CA LEU A 125 -8.03 5.47 -5.05
C LEU A 125 -6.71 6.17 -5.38
N VAL A 126 -5.92 6.48 -4.36
CA VAL A 126 -4.54 6.92 -4.53
C VAL A 126 -3.63 5.81 -4.01
N ILE A 127 -2.73 5.32 -4.84
CA ILE A 127 -1.71 4.35 -4.46
C ILE A 127 -0.36 5.05 -4.42
N TYR A 128 0.35 4.91 -3.29
CA TYR A 128 1.71 5.39 -3.07
C TYR A 128 2.69 4.26 -3.35
N ILE A 129 3.69 4.53 -4.19
CA ILE A 129 4.68 3.54 -4.60
C ILE A 129 6.09 4.08 -4.36
N ASN A 130 6.92 3.24 -3.76
CA ASN A 130 8.34 3.43 -3.55
C ASN A 130 9.09 2.55 -4.57
N MET A 131 9.77 3.18 -5.52
CA MET A 131 10.56 2.48 -6.53
C MET A 131 12.01 2.24 -6.13
N TYR A 132 12.46 2.75 -4.98
CA TYR A 132 13.85 2.63 -4.51
C TYR A 132 14.09 1.37 -3.69
N ASP A 133 13.12 1.00 -2.87
CA ASP A 133 13.19 -0.12 -1.94
C ASP A 133 12.30 -1.27 -2.41
N SER A 134 12.66 -2.50 -2.06
CA SER A 134 11.89 -3.70 -2.39
C SER A 134 11.39 -4.38 -1.13
N ASP A 135 10.14 -4.83 -1.13
CA ASP A 135 9.55 -5.68 -0.11
C ASP A 135 8.61 -6.71 -0.76
N THR A 136 8.10 -7.65 0.02
CA THR A 136 7.08 -8.59 -0.44
C THR A 136 5.86 -7.82 -0.93
N LEU A 137 5.56 -7.97 -2.23
CA LEU A 137 4.41 -7.33 -2.83
C LEU A 137 3.12 -7.99 -2.38
N LYS A 138 2.12 -7.18 -2.02
CA LYS A 138 0.80 -7.62 -1.60
C LYS A 138 -0.28 -6.87 -2.37
N VAL A 139 -1.43 -7.49 -2.49
CA VAL A 139 -2.62 -6.82 -3.03
C VAL A 139 -3.19 -5.90 -1.96
N PRO A 140 -3.37 -4.59 -2.23
CA PRO A 140 -4.02 -3.67 -1.30
C PRO A 140 -5.46 -4.08 -0.98
N VAL A 141 -5.91 -3.77 0.24
CA VAL A 141 -7.30 -4.06 0.66
C VAL A 141 -8.31 -3.42 -0.30
N GLY A 142 -9.32 -4.18 -0.71
CA GLY A 142 -10.35 -3.72 -1.65
C GLY A 142 -10.03 -3.95 -3.12
N LEU A 143 -8.81 -4.40 -3.45
CA LEU A 143 -8.43 -4.83 -4.81
C LEU A 143 -8.22 -6.33 -4.86
N LYS A 144 -8.11 -6.88 -6.08
CA LYS A 144 -7.83 -8.29 -6.35
C LYS A 144 -6.73 -8.46 -7.40
N LEU A 145 -6.26 -9.68 -7.57
CA LEU A 145 -5.37 -10.05 -8.68
C LEU A 145 -6.18 -10.21 -9.96
N ARG A 146 -5.59 -9.76 -11.07
CA ARG A 146 -6.20 -9.83 -12.40
C ARG A 146 -6.13 -11.23 -13.03
N TYR A 147 -5.30 -12.12 -12.49
CA TYR A 147 -5.07 -13.49 -12.97
C TYR A 147 -5.41 -14.53 -11.91
#